data_6beed04cc6dec7ea59d62b890faa1270
#
_entry.id   6beed04cc6dec7ea59d62b890faa1270
#
_cell.length_a   1.000
_cell.length_b   1.000
_cell.length_c   1.000
_cell.angle_alpha   90.00
_cell.angle_beta   90.00
_cell.angle_gamma   90.00
#
_symmetry.space_group_name_H-M   'P 1'
#
loop_
_entity.id
_entity.type
_entity.pdbx_description
1 polymer ?
#
loop_
_entity_poly.entity_id
_entity_poly.type
_entity_poly.pdbx_seq_one_letter_code
_entity_poly.pdbx_strand_id
1 'polypeptide(L)'
;MAKFKAIVRYQRPDGYYGVYIRVAHNKKTRYIKTDKVVNSKGIDKNNAVTDPFVLKYCANKIAKFVEMLNQQNVENWDVNEVIDFLLKGTSDVCFSDYAREYQSKMIQEGHARNARTYELAYENLERYIGTTKVMFSHLTSTVITRWIESLSHTARAKEQYPVCVRQIYKQALLDYNDYDAGIVRIVNNPWPKVKIPKADTSEHKAISMEECRAFFYAPIPESDRKQPLTELGHDVAMLILCLAGINTIDLYYAEKKHFHDNIIGYERRKTRKARADNAWFEIRVPDIVKPIVEKYLDTSNSEYLFNFHSRHSSQDSFNANVNIGIRQICENVLNMKHEDAYSGYTFRHTWATVAQNECGATLNDVDFGLNHAGKTRLARTYVKVDFTPAWELNEKVIEKIFFTEDKTSANKNDEPENNFFRFSAKQLIKGTLYFKGKILASVEDIGFNNIEEVIAHLMKDLPDTIPHRSMVLIRIENKDKGQKQDYTRMVH
;
A
#
# COMPACT_ATOMS: atom_id res chain seq x y z
N MET A 1 -29.31 20.03 -43.01
CA MET A 1 -28.01 19.36 -43.09
C MET A 1 -26.95 20.34 -43.53
N ALA A 2 -25.76 20.32 -42.95
CA ALA A 2 -24.68 21.22 -43.29
C ALA A 2 -24.13 20.93 -44.71
N LYS A 3 -23.82 22.01 -45.48
CA LYS A 3 -23.22 21.91 -46.81
C LYS A 3 -21.78 22.39 -46.77
N PHE A 4 -20.90 21.67 -47.44
CA PHE A 4 -19.46 21.91 -47.46
C PHE A 4 -18.98 22.25 -48.88
N LYS A 5 -18.00 23.19 -49.01
CA LYS A 5 -17.33 23.51 -50.29
C LYS A 5 -15.89 23.99 -50.02
N ALA A 6 -14.92 23.47 -50.76
CA ALA A 6 -13.55 23.99 -50.73
C ALA A 6 -13.48 25.28 -51.54
N ILE A 7 -12.99 26.36 -50.92
CA ILE A 7 -12.89 27.70 -51.54
C ILE A 7 -11.61 28.40 -51.08
N VAL A 8 -11.25 29.47 -51.82
CA VAL A 8 -10.24 30.45 -51.40
C VAL A 8 -10.91 31.77 -50.98
N ARG A 9 -10.26 32.54 -50.08
CA ARG A 9 -10.82 33.81 -49.60
C ARG A 9 -9.91 35.02 -49.81
N TYR A 10 -8.64 34.92 -49.45
CA TYR A 10 -7.72 36.03 -49.46
C TYR A 10 -6.42 35.61 -50.12
N GLN A 11 -5.85 36.52 -50.95
CA GLN A 11 -4.52 36.40 -51.48
C GLN A 11 -3.52 36.76 -50.36
N ARG A 12 -2.49 35.97 -50.23
CA ARG A 12 -1.39 36.19 -49.30
C ARG A 12 -0.35 37.10 -49.93
N PRO A 13 0.52 37.73 -49.13
CA PRO A 13 1.60 38.57 -49.68
C PRO A 13 2.56 37.82 -50.63
N ASP A 14 2.63 36.48 -50.46
CA ASP A 14 3.45 35.59 -51.31
C ASP A 14 2.77 35.22 -52.64
N GLY A 15 1.61 35.80 -52.96
CA GLY A 15 0.86 35.56 -54.17
C GLY A 15 -0.03 34.33 -54.21
N TYR A 16 0.04 33.50 -53.17
CA TYR A 16 -0.81 32.32 -53.01
C TYR A 16 -2.12 32.65 -52.29
N TYR A 17 -3.10 31.76 -52.42
CA TYR A 17 -4.40 31.88 -51.79
C TYR A 17 -4.58 30.82 -50.71
N GLY A 18 -4.97 31.20 -49.49
CA GLY A 18 -5.32 30.30 -48.44
C GLY A 18 -6.61 29.54 -48.74
N VAL A 19 -6.57 28.21 -48.54
CA VAL A 19 -7.72 27.33 -48.78
C VAL A 19 -8.55 27.16 -47.53
N TYR A 20 -9.87 27.27 -47.70
CA TYR A 20 -10.87 27.14 -46.62
C TYR A 20 -11.95 26.12 -47.01
N ILE A 21 -12.49 25.44 -46.05
CA ILE A 21 -13.73 24.69 -46.20
C ILE A 21 -14.86 25.60 -45.72
N ARG A 22 -15.73 26.01 -46.64
CA ARG A 22 -16.95 26.74 -46.37
C ARG A 22 -17.97 25.76 -45.78
N VAL A 23 -18.53 26.08 -44.60
CA VAL A 23 -19.61 25.35 -43.95
C VAL A 23 -20.85 26.23 -43.95
N ALA A 24 -21.92 25.75 -44.56
CA ALA A 24 -23.21 26.43 -44.54
C ALA A 24 -24.25 25.56 -43.82
N HIS A 25 -24.88 26.11 -42.81
CA HIS A 25 -25.92 25.44 -42.00
C HIS A 25 -26.96 26.47 -41.52
N ASN A 26 -28.22 26.11 -41.56
CA ASN A 26 -29.34 26.95 -41.11
C ASN A 26 -29.23 28.42 -41.56
N LYS A 27 -29.05 28.61 -42.88
CA LYS A 27 -28.91 29.93 -43.56
C LYS A 27 -27.71 30.78 -43.16
N LYS A 28 -26.84 30.28 -42.26
CA LYS A 28 -25.57 30.94 -41.87
C LYS A 28 -24.38 30.22 -42.46
N THR A 29 -23.27 30.95 -42.64
CA THR A 29 -22.04 30.44 -43.25
C THR A 29 -20.83 30.78 -42.39
N ARG A 30 -19.92 29.82 -42.23
CA ARG A 30 -18.60 29.94 -41.57
C ARG A 30 -17.52 29.24 -42.40
N TYR A 31 -16.28 29.42 -42.03
CA TYR A 31 -15.14 28.91 -42.78
C TYR A 31 -14.14 28.25 -41.86
N ILE A 32 -13.73 27.05 -42.19
CA ILE A 32 -12.65 26.31 -41.52
C ILE A 32 -11.38 26.51 -42.34
N LYS A 33 -10.36 27.14 -41.79
CA LYS A 33 -9.05 27.30 -42.41
C LYS A 33 -8.36 25.95 -42.54
N THR A 34 -7.72 25.72 -43.71
CA THR A 34 -6.84 24.57 -43.91
C THR A 34 -5.37 25.00 -43.90
N ASP A 35 -4.45 24.03 -43.88
CA ASP A 35 -3.01 24.24 -44.06
C ASP A 35 -2.59 24.36 -45.53
N LYS A 36 -3.51 24.24 -46.46
CA LYS A 36 -3.25 24.26 -47.89
C LYS A 36 -3.37 25.65 -48.50
N VAL A 37 -2.57 25.87 -49.53
CA VAL A 37 -2.58 27.05 -50.32
C VAL A 37 -2.59 26.67 -51.82
N VAL A 38 -3.14 27.51 -52.65
CA VAL A 38 -3.15 27.35 -54.12
C VAL A 38 -2.68 28.64 -54.80
N ASN A 39 -2.14 28.52 -56.01
CA ASN A 39 -1.82 29.66 -56.85
C ASN A 39 -3.05 30.05 -57.68
N SER A 40 -2.94 31.15 -58.49
CA SER A 40 -4.03 31.64 -59.33
C SER A 40 -4.54 30.64 -60.37
N LYS A 41 -3.72 29.68 -60.82
CA LYS A 41 -4.11 28.65 -61.80
C LYS A 41 -4.96 27.51 -61.12
N GLY A 42 -4.89 27.37 -59.83
CA GLY A 42 -5.64 26.37 -59.06
C GLY A 42 -7.01 26.86 -58.54
N ILE A 43 -7.56 27.97 -59.14
CA ILE A 43 -8.80 28.61 -58.68
C ILE A 43 -9.67 28.91 -59.90
N ASP A 44 -10.99 28.71 -59.78
CA ASP A 44 -11.96 29.10 -60.75
C ASP A 44 -12.46 30.58 -60.57
N LYS A 45 -13.29 31.08 -61.53
CA LYS A 45 -13.90 32.40 -61.44
C LYS A 45 -14.80 32.64 -60.24
N ASN A 46 -15.21 31.61 -59.56
CA ASN A 46 -16.08 31.62 -58.36
C ASN A 46 -15.30 31.39 -57.09
N ASN A 47 -13.96 31.53 -57.10
CA ASN A 47 -13.06 31.27 -55.99
C ASN A 47 -13.15 29.81 -55.46
N ALA A 48 -13.60 28.86 -56.29
CA ALA A 48 -13.56 27.44 -55.92
C ALA A 48 -12.17 26.87 -56.27
N VAL A 49 -11.67 25.98 -55.43
CA VAL A 49 -10.39 25.27 -55.61
C VAL A 49 -10.53 24.30 -56.77
N THR A 50 -9.61 24.38 -57.77
CA THR A 50 -9.55 23.48 -58.94
C THR A 50 -8.29 22.63 -58.95
N ASP A 51 -7.28 22.94 -58.11
CA ASP A 51 -6.08 22.13 -58.00
C ASP A 51 -6.41 20.70 -57.54
N PRO A 52 -6.06 19.65 -58.33
CA PRO A 52 -6.49 18.27 -58.06
C PRO A 52 -5.98 17.72 -56.72
N PHE A 53 -4.76 18.06 -56.26
CA PHE A 53 -4.18 17.58 -55.03
C PHE A 53 -4.88 18.21 -53.83
N VAL A 54 -5.12 19.51 -53.88
CA VAL A 54 -5.80 20.26 -52.82
C VAL A 54 -7.27 19.89 -52.76
N LEU A 55 -7.93 19.66 -53.93
CA LEU A 55 -9.29 19.15 -54.00
C LEU A 55 -9.42 17.78 -53.32
N LYS A 56 -8.51 16.85 -53.63
CA LYS A 56 -8.50 15.51 -53.01
C LYS A 56 -8.34 15.60 -51.46
N TYR A 57 -7.43 16.47 -51.00
CA TYR A 57 -7.26 16.75 -49.59
C TYR A 57 -8.54 17.28 -48.94
N CYS A 58 -9.14 18.31 -49.56
CA CYS A 58 -10.39 18.91 -49.08
C CYS A 58 -11.56 17.92 -49.12
N ALA A 59 -11.67 17.12 -50.18
CA ALA A 59 -12.72 16.10 -50.30
C ALA A 59 -12.63 15.05 -49.17
N ASN A 60 -11.42 14.56 -48.87
CA ASN A 60 -11.22 13.62 -47.77
C ASN A 60 -11.59 14.24 -46.42
N LYS A 61 -11.24 15.52 -46.20
CA LYS A 61 -11.58 16.23 -44.97
C LYS A 61 -13.09 16.48 -44.85
N ILE A 62 -13.73 16.86 -45.95
CA ILE A 62 -15.19 17.03 -46.02
C ILE A 62 -15.91 15.68 -45.78
N ALA A 63 -15.42 14.59 -46.36
CA ALA A 63 -15.98 13.27 -46.14
C ALA A 63 -16.01 12.90 -44.65
N LYS A 64 -14.88 13.12 -43.94
CA LYS A 64 -14.82 12.95 -42.48
C LYS A 64 -15.81 13.85 -41.74
N PHE A 65 -15.93 15.11 -42.13
CA PHE A 65 -16.89 16.04 -41.52
C PHE A 65 -18.35 15.58 -41.70
N VAL A 66 -18.67 15.09 -42.89
CA VAL A 66 -20.00 14.54 -43.20
C VAL A 66 -20.27 13.28 -42.36
N GLU A 67 -19.29 12.40 -42.25
CA GLU A 67 -19.40 11.20 -41.44
C GLU A 67 -19.64 11.52 -39.95
N MET A 68 -18.88 12.48 -39.40
CA MET A 68 -19.08 12.97 -38.04
C MET A 68 -20.47 13.55 -37.80
N LEU A 69 -20.97 14.36 -38.71
CA LEU A 69 -22.30 14.99 -38.61
C LEU A 69 -23.44 14.01 -38.84
N ASN A 70 -23.25 12.95 -39.62
CA ASN A 70 -24.27 11.94 -39.85
C ASN A 70 -24.56 11.10 -38.58
N GLN A 71 -23.66 11.13 -37.63
CA GLN A 71 -23.82 10.46 -36.33
C GLN A 71 -24.54 11.33 -35.30
N GLN A 72 -24.95 12.58 -35.68
CA GLN A 72 -25.49 13.58 -34.78
C GLN A 72 -26.84 14.10 -35.29
N ASN A 73 -27.72 14.43 -34.34
CA ASN A 73 -28.91 15.22 -34.68
C ASN A 73 -28.58 16.72 -34.63
N VAL A 74 -28.18 17.24 -35.80
CA VAL A 74 -27.71 18.64 -35.94
C VAL A 74 -28.80 19.63 -36.39
N GLU A 75 -30.06 19.23 -36.45
CA GLU A 75 -31.17 20.06 -36.98
C GLU A 75 -31.31 21.39 -36.25
N ASN A 76 -31.15 21.38 -34.95
CA ASN A 76 -31.33 22.56 -34.09
C ASN A 76 -30.00 23.30 -33.82
N TRP A 77 -28.89 22.82 -34.35
CA TRP A 77 -27.59 23.47 -34.14
C TRP A 77 -27.45 24.73 -34.95
N ASP A 78 -26.73 25.72 -34.43
CA ASP A 78 -26.26 26.82 -35.25
C ASP A 78 -24.95 26.45 -35.99
N VAL A 79 -24.51 27.31 -36.92
CA VAL A 79 -23.31 27.04 -37.71
C VAL A 79 -22.04 27.07 -36.85
N ASN A 80 -22.01 27.78 -35.72
CA ASN A 80 -20.85 27.82 -34.82
C ASN A 80 -20.77 26.54 -34.04
N GLU A 81 -21.89 26.02 -33.55
CA GLU A 81 -21.96 24.71 -32.87
C GLU A 81 -21.49 23.58 -33.80
N VAL A 82 -21.91 23.62 -35.09
CA VAL A 82 -21.41 22.68 -36.10
C VAL A 82 -19.89 22.79 -36.26
N ILE A 83 -19.34 23.99 -36.37
CA ILE A 83 -17.90 24.19 -36.53
C ILE A 83 -17.14 23.78 -35.29
N ASP A 84 -17.61 24.15 -34.10
CA ASP A 84 -17.01 23.78 -32.82
C ASP A 84 -16.97 22.28 -32.68
N PHE A 85 -18.04 21.56 -32.99
CA PHE A 85 -18.07 20.13 -33.04
C PHE A 85 -17.05 19.53 -34.00
N LEU A 86 -17.03 20.01 -35.27
CA LEU A 86 -16.09 19.52 -36.28
C LEU A 86 -14.64 19.81 -35.94
N LEU A 87 -14.34 20.93 -35.32
CA LEU A 87 -12.99 21.28 -34.91
C LEU A 87 -12.55 20.59 -33.63
N LYS A 88 -13.44 20.49 -32.65
CA LYS A 88 -13.19 19.76 -31.39
C LYS A 88 -13.05 18.28 -31.64
N GLY A 89 -13.86 17.69 -32.51
CA GLY A 89 -13.78 16.28 -32.87
C GLY A 89 -12.56 15.90 -33.73
N THR A 90 -11.82 16.86 -34.26
CA THR A 90 -10.59 16.62 -35.05
C THR A 90 -9.30 16.83 -34.25
N SER A 91 -9.37 17.45 -33.06
CA SER A 91 -8.20 17.61 -32.20
C SER A 91 -8.06 16.32 -31.35
N ASP A 92 -6.96 15.61 -31.58
CA ASP A 92 -6.59 14.50 -30.73
C ASP A 92 -6.36 15.02 -29.30
N VAL A 93 -6.94 14.37 -28.32
CA VAL A 93 -6.81 14.76 -26.90
C VAL A 93 -5.49 14.24 -26.37
N CYS A 94 -4.73 15.07 -25.67
CA CYS A 94 -3.47 14.67 -25.07
C CYS A 94 -3.75 13.87 -23.76
N PHE A 95 -3.39 12.60 -23.77
CA PHE A 95 -3.48 11.73 -22.58
C PHE A 95 -2.55 12.21 -21.46
N SER A 96 -1.32 12.59 -21.81
CA SER A 96 -0.32 13.05 -20.84
C SER A 96 -0.77 14.28 -20.05
N ASP A 97 -1.37 15.26 -20.73
CA ASP A 97 -1.86 16.48 -20.06
C ASP A 97 -3.04 16.16 -19.15
N TYR A 98 -3.97 15.32 -19.61
CA TYR A 98 -5.09 14.87 -18.82
C TYR A 98 -4.64 14.04 -17.61
N ALA A 99 -3.64 13.18 -17.74
CA ALA A 99 -3.10 12.38 -16.65
C ALA A 99 -2.53 13.25 -15.52
N ARG A 100 -1.82 14.33 -15.88
CA ARG A 100 -1.29 15.31 -14.91
C ARG A 100 -2.41 16.09 -14.21
N GLU A 101 -3.44 16.47 -14.95
CA GLU A 101 -4.63 17.12 -14.38
C GLU A 101 -5.35 16.18 -13.40
N TYR A 102 -5.56 14.93 -13.78
CA TYR A 102 -6.16 13.89 -12.94
C TYR A 102 -5.35 13.68 -11.64
N GLN A 103 -4.02 13.60 -11.74
CA GLN A 103 -3.13 13.51 -10.58
C GLN A 103 -3.27 14.73 -9.67
N SER A 104 -3.26 15.95 -10.24
CA SER A 104 -3.39 17.18 -9.47
C SER A 104 -4.71 17.24 -8.69
N LYS A 105 -5.80 16.80 -9.29
CA LYS A 105 -7.10 16.69 -8.65
C LYS A 105 -7.07 15.70 -7.48
N MET A 106 -6.44 14.54 -7.65
CA MET A 106 -6.27 13.56 -6.58
C MET A 106 -5.50 14.14 -5.38
N ILE A 107 -4.48 14.97 -5.62
CA ILE A 107 -3.71 15.64 -4.57
C ILE A 107 -4.60 16.62 -3.82
N GLN A 108 -5.38 17.44 -4.53
CA GLN A 108 -6.32 18.41 -3.93
C GLN A 108 -7.39 17.72 -3.08
N GLU A 109 -7.81 16.52 -3.48
CA GLU A 109 -8.76 15.68 -2.73
C GLU A 109 -8.12 14.94 -1.54
N GLY A 110 -6.83 15.18 -1.24
CA GLY A 110 -6.12 14.58 -0.11
C GLY A 110 -5.60 13.16 -0.39
N HIS A 111 -5.51 12.74 -1.66
CA HIS A 111 -5.06 11.41 -2.08
C HIS A 111 -3.61 11.39 -2.60
N ALA A 112 -2.70 12.24 -2.06
CA ALA A 112 -1.34 12.45 -2.55
C ALA A 112 -0.52 11.15 -2.70
N ARG A 113 -0.63 10.20 -1.75
CA ARG A 113 0.07 8.92 -1.84
C ARG A 113 -0.39 8.07 -3.03
N ASN A 114 -1.70 8.07 -3.29
CA ASN A 114 -2.27 7.36 -4.44
C ASN A 114 -1.89 8.08 -5.74
N ALA A 115 -1.96 9.42 -5.77
CA ALA A 115 -1.57 10.25 -6.89
C ALA A 115 -0.13 9.97 -7.37
N ARG A 116 0.80 9.73 -6.43
CA ARG A 116 2.18 9.33 -6.77
C ARG A 116 2.25 8.00 -7.53
N THR A 117 1.39 7.04 -7.22
CA THR A 117 1.33 5.76 -7.95
C THR A 117 0.84 5.96 -9.39
N TYR A 118 -0.15 6.83 -9.58
CA TYR A 118 -0.64 7.19 -10.90
C TYR A 118 0.41 7.93 -11.72
N GLU A 119 1.15 8.82 -11.09
CA GLU A 119 2.28 9.54 -11.68
C GLU A 119 3.34 8.57 -12.21
N LEU A 120 3.81 7.66 -11.37
CA LEU A 120 4.78 6.63 -11.78
C LEU A 120 4.26 5.78 -12.95
N ALA A 121 2.97 5.50 -13.00
CA ALA A 121 2.35 4.70 -14.05
C ALA A 121 2.33 5.43 -15.40
N TYR A 122 1.86 6.69 -15.45
CA TYR A 122 1.82 7.40 -16.73
C TYR A 122 3.21 7.83 -17.19
N GLU A 123 4.13 8.21 -16.30
CA GLU A 123 5.52 8.50 -16.66
C GLU A 123 6.25 7.26 -17.22
N ASN A 124 5.95 6.08 -16.68
CA ASN A 124 6.49 4.82 -17.22
C ASN A 124 5.96 4.58 -18.63
N LEU A 125 4.68 4.82 -18.89
CA LEU A 125 4.09 4.72 -20.23
C LEU A 125 4.70 5.74 -21.19
N GLU A 126 4.89 7.00 -20.77
CA GLU A 126 5.53 8.04 -21.55
C GLU A 126 6.96 7.65 -21.96
N ARG A 127 7.73 7.12 -21.01
CA ARG A 127 9.09 6.61 -21.29
C ARG A 127 9.09 5.45 -22.27
N TYR A 128 8.12 4.55 -22.16
CA TYR A 128 7.98 3.43 -23.10
C TYR A 128 7.66 3.90 -24.52
N ILE A 129 6.77 4.89 -24.66
CA ILE A 129 6.38 5.45 -25.96
C ILE A 129 7.47 6.39 -26.52
N GLY A 130 8.32 6.96 -25.66
CA GLY A 130 9.41 7.87 -26.03
C GLY A 130 8.98 9.33 -26.17
N THR A 131 7.86 9.73 -25.56
CA THR A 131 7.38 11.11 -25.57
C THR A 131 6.59 11.45 -24.32
N THR A 132 6.71 12.71 -23.87
CA THR A 132 5.94 13.28 -22.76
C THR A 132 4.59 13.88 -23.20
N LYS A 133 4.25 13.78 -24.50
CA LYS A 133 2.97 14.19 -25.10
C LYS A 133 2.31 13.02 -25.81
N VAL A 134 1.89 12.04 -25.02
CA VAL A 134 1.13 10.90 -25.52
C VAL A 134 -0.30 11.32 -25.82
N MET A 135 -0.76 11.07 -27.06
CA MET A 135 -2.14 11.34 -27.44
C MET A 135 -3.01 10.09 -27.21
N PHE A 136 -4.32 10.28 -26.99
CA PHE A 136 -5.22 9.12 -26.84
C PHE A 136 -5.21 8.22 -28.07
N SER A 137 -5.03 8.76 -29.26
CA SER A 137 -4.91 7.99 -30.53
C SER A 137 -3.69 7.07 -30.55
N HIS A 138 -2.61 7.41 -29.85
CA HIS A 138 -1.40 6.58 -29.73
C HIS A 138 -1.65 5.33 -28.88
N LEU A 139 -2.63 5.37 -27.97
CA LEU A 139 -2.92 4.31 -27.01
C LEU A 139 -3.82 3.23 -27.64
N THR A 140 -3.26 2.49 -28.60
CA THR A 140 -3.93 1.34 -29.21
C THR A 140 -3.80 0.09 -28.31
N SER A 141 -4.66 -0.92 -28.52
CA SER A 141 -4.55 -2.18 -27.79
C SER A 141 -3.19 -2.86 -27.97
N THR A 142 -2.61 -2.75 -29.17
CA THR A 142 -1.29 -3.30 -29.48
C THR A 142 -0.18 -2.59 -28.69
N VAL A 143 -0.21 -1.24 -28.65
CA VAL A 143 0.78 -0.45 -27.90
C VAL A 143 0.69 -0.76 -26.40
N ILE A 144 -0.51 -0.76 -25.85
CA ILE A 144 -0.71 -1.03 -24.43
C ILE A 144 -0.30 -2.48 -24.07
N THR A 145 -0.64 -3.47 -24.90
CA THR A 145 -0.24 -4.86 -24.65
C THR A 145 1.29 -4.99 -24.63
N ARG A 146 2.00 -4.44 -25.61
CA ARG A 146 3.47 -4.47 -25.63
C ARG A 146 4.10 -3.72 -24.46
N TRP A 147 3.51 -2.60 -24.05
CA TRP A 147 3.95 -1.91 -22.84
C TRP A 147 3.78 -2.79 -21.59
N ILE A 148 2.65 -3.47 -21.42
CA ILE A 148 2.42 -4.40 -20.32
C ILE A 148 3.43 -5.56 -20.36
N GLU A 149 3.70 -6.11 -21.53
CA GLU A 149 4.72 -7.14 -21.71
C GLU A 149 6.10 -6.68 -21.27
N SER A 150 6.47 -5.42 -21.53
CA SER A 150 7.73 -4.84 -21.05
C SER A 150 7.85 -4.77 -19.52
N LEU A 151 6.72 -4.82 -18.80
CA LEU A 151 6.66 -4.84 -17.34
C LEU A 151 6.66 -6.25 -16.73
N SER A 152 6.71 -7.31 -17.54
CA SER A 152 6.57 -8.71 -17.11
C SER A 152 7.57 -9.15 -16.01
N HIS A 153 8.76 -8.56 -16.02
CA HIS A 153 9.82 -8.82 -15.03
C HIS A 153 9.57 -8.16 -13.66
N THR A 154 8.55 -7.30 -13.54
CA THR A 154 8.26 -6.59 -12.31
C THR A 154 7.23 -7.34 -11.48
N ALA A 155 7.43 -7.40 -10.15
CA ALA A 155 6.51 -8.11 -9.26
C ALA A 155 5.12 -7.46 -9.18
N ARG A 156 5.07 -6.13 -9.07
CA ARG A 156 3.82 -5.37 -8.86
C ARG A 156 3.44 -4.44 -10.01
N ALA A 157 4.41 -3.78 -10.64
CA ALA A 157 4.14 -2.76 -11.64
C ALA A 157 3.39 -3.30 -12.85
N LYS A 158 3.59 -4.58 -13.23
CA LYS A 158 2.90 -5.27 -14.33
C LYS A 158 1.36 -5.29 -14.18
N GLU A 159 0.83 -5.25 -12.96
CA GLU A 159 -0.60 -5.09 -12.70
C GLU A 159 -0.97 -3.64 -12.39
N GLN A 160 -0.22 -3.02 -11.47
CA GLN A 160 -0.58 -1.73 -10.89
C GLN A 160 -0.56 -0.58 -11.90
N TYR A 161 0.47 -0.50 -12.75
CA TYR A 161 0.58 0.59 -13.72
C TYR A 161 -0.51 0.54 -14.79
N PRO A 162 -0.78 -0.60 -15.44
CA PRO A 162 -1.89 -0.70 -16.38
C PRO A 162 -3.27 -0.41 -15.77
N VAL A 163 -3.49 -0.81 -14.50
CA VAL A 163 -4.72 -0.47 -13.78
C VAL A 163 -4.86 1.03 -13.58
N CYS A 164 -3.78 1.72 -13.18
CA CYS A 164 -3.79 3.19 -13.03
C CYS A 164 -4.06 3.90 -14.37
N VAL A 165 -3.34 3.53 -15.42
CA VAL A 165 -3.53 4.11 -16.76
C VAL A 165 -4.95 3.85 -17.28
N ARG A 166 -5.48 2.63 -17.08
CA ARG A 166 -6.87 2.29 -17.44
C ARG A 166 -7.88 3.17 -16.68
N GLN A 167 -7.63 3.45 -15.40
CA GLN A 167 -8.53 4.30 -14.62
C GLN A 167 -8.50 5.76 -15.11
N ILE A 168 -7.31 6.31 -15.40
CA ILE A 168 -7.19 7.65 -16.03
C ILE A 168 -7.96 7.66 -17.36
N TYR A 169 -7.75 6.64 -18.18
CA TYR A 169 -8.41 6.53 -19.49
C TYR A 169 -9.94 6.47 -19.36
N LYS A 170 -10.43 5.65 -18.41
CA LYS A 170 -11.87 5.53 -18.14
C LYS A 170 -12.48 6.86 -17.72
N GLN A 171 -11.80 7.60 -16.85
CA GLN A 171 -12.28 8.90 -16.40
C GLN A 171 -12.28 9.91 -17.55
N ALA A 172 -11.22 9.92 -18.40
CA ALA A 172 -11.17 10.78 -19.56
C ALA A 172 -12.31 10.50 -20.56
N LEU A 173 -12.70 9.23 -20.73
CA LEU A 173 -13.87 8.91 -21.57
C LEU A 173 -15.16 9.53 -21.00
N LEU A 174 -15.32 9.58 -19.68
CA LEU A 174 -16.49 10.19 -19.04
C LEU A 174 -16.46 11.72 -19.14
N ASP A 175 -15.27 12.33 -19.03
CA ASP A 175 -15.14 13.79 -19.01
C ASP A 175 -15.18 14.40 -20.42
N TYR A 176 -14.73 13.68 -21.45
CA TYR A 176 -14.64 14.17 -22.82
C TYR A 176 -15.72 13.67 -23.75
N ASN A 177 -16.37 12.54 -23.45
CA ASN A 177 -17.44 12.00 -24.27
C ASN A 177 -18.78 12.21 -23.57
N ASP A 178 -19.75 12.70 -24.29
CA ASP A 178 -21.16 12.76 -23.88
C ASP A 178 -21.96 11.91 -24.89
N TYR A 179 -22.22 10.67 -24.50
CA TYR A 179 -22.90 9.73 -25.39
C TYR A 179 -24.39 10.06 -25.56
N ASP A 180 -25.01 10.75 -24.60
CA ASP A 180 -26.42 11.17 -24.66
C ASP A 180 -26.58 12.33 -25.66
N ALA A 181 -25.61 13.25 -25.68
CA ALA A 181 -25.53 14.32 -26.69
C ALA A 181 -24.84 13.86 -27.99
N GLY A 182 -24.37 12.60 -28.06
CA GLY A 182 -23.64 12.06 -29.19
C GLY A 182 -22.24 12.67 -29.42
N ILE A 183 -21.66 13.30 -28.41
CA ILE A 183 -20.34 13.91 -28.48
C ILE A 183 -19.28 12.85 -28.11
N VAL A 184 -18.45 12.44 -29.08
CA VAL A 184 -17.36 11.47 -28.86
C VAL A 184 -16.04 12.11 -29.27
N ARG A 185 -15.26 12.59 -28.29
CA ARG A 185 -13.93 13.19 -28.52
C ARG A 185 -12.81 12.15 -28.51
N ILE A 186 -12.91 11.16 -27.62
CA ILE A 186 -11.98 10.03 -27.56
C ILE A 186 -12.71 8.83 -28.16
N VAL A 187 -12.37 8.52 -29.41
CA VAL A 187 -13.07 7.49 -30.20
C VAL A 187 -12.60 6.08 -29.86
N ASN A 188 -11.29 5.91 -29.61
CA ASN A 188 -10.71 4.60 -29.36
C ASN A 188 -10.86 4.19 -27.89
N ASN A 189 -11.19 2.92 -27.66
CA ASN A 189 -11.09 2.31 -26.34
C ASN A 189 -10.32 0.98 -26.46
N PRO A 190 -9.03 0.96 -26.14
CA PRO A 190 -8.19 -0.24 -26.29
C PRO A 190 -8.45 -1.31 -25.25
N TRP A 191 -8.96 -0.94 -24.07
CA TRP A 191 -9.00 -1.76 -22.87
C TRP A 191 -9.82 -3.06 -22.95
N PRO A 192 -10.93 -3.15 -23.72
CA PRO A 192 -11.67 -4.43 -23.88
C PRO A 192 -10.82 -5.56 -24.47
N LYS A 193 -9.76 -5.22 -25.23
CA LYS A 193 -8.85 -6.19 -25.86
C LYS A 193 -7.55 -6.41 -25.07
N VAL A 194 -7.34 -5.69 -23.97
CA VAL A 194 -6.10 -5.74 -23.20
C VAL A 194 -6.29 -6.60 -21.95
N LYS A 195 -5.44 -7.62 -21.79
CA LYS A 195 -5.37 -8.45 -20.60
C LYS A 195 -4.29 -7.92 -19.67
N ILE A 196 -4.66 -7.51 -18.45
CA ILE A 196 -3.73 -7.09 -17.42
C ILE A 196 -3.34 -8.33 -16.61
N PRO A 197 -2.04 -8.65 -16.48
CA PRO A 197 -1.57 -9.76 -15.65
C PRO A 197 -1.78 -9.44 -14.17
N LYS A 198 -1.81 -10.47 -13.34
CA LYS A 198 -1.80 -10.31 -11.89
C LYS A 198 -0.39 -10.02 -11.39
N ALA A 199 -0.31 -9.21 -10.33
CA ALA A 199 0.92 -9.05 -9.57
C ALA A 199 1.34 -10.39 -8.96
N ASP A 200 2.64 -10.55 -8.73
CA ASP A 200 3.12 -11.71 -8.00
C ASP A 200 2.58 -11.66 -6.56
N THR A 201 2.16 -12.82 -6.08
CA THR A 201 1.80 -12.96 -4.67
C THR A 201 3.05 -12.72 -3.84
N SER A 202 3.01 -11.69 -2.98
CA SER A 202 4.06 -11.56 -1.97
C SER A 202 4.00 -12.79 -1.07
N GLU A 203 5.12 -13.45 -0.86
CA GLU A 203 5.23 -14.47 0.17
C GLU A 203 4.73 -13.91 1.49
N HIS A 204 3.89 -14.67 2.17
CA HIS A 204 3.46 -14.32 3.52
C HIS A 204 4.65 -14.47 4.44
N LYS A 205 5.19 -13.35 4.91
CA LYS A 205 6.33 -13.31 5.83
C LYS A 205 5.88 -13.48 7.29
N ALA A 206 5.03 -14.48 7.56
CA ALA A 206 4.81 -14.94 8.92
C ALA A 206 6.03 -15.75 9.35
N ILE A 207 6.43 -15.58 10.59
CA ILE A 207 7.52 -16.32 11.21
C ILE A 207 6.96 -17.36 12.18
N SER A 208 7.73 -18.37 12.52
CA SER A 208 7.36 -19.38 13.50
C SER A 208 7.24 -18.77 14.91
N MET A 209 6.58 -19.50 15.82
CA MET A 209 6.49 -19.05 17.21
C MET A 209 7.86 -18.98 17.87
N GLU A 210 8.79 -19.89 17.52
CA GLU A 210 10.18 -19.91 18.00
C GLU A 210 10.94 -18.68 17.52
N GLU A 211 10.86 -18.35 16.22
CA GLU A 211 11.48 -17.14 15.64
C GLU A 211 10.88 -15.87 16.27
N CYS A 212 9.57 -15.87 16.51
CA CYS A 212 8.88 -14.77 17.18
C CYS A 212 9.40 -14.58 18.61
N ARG A 213 9.50 -15.66 19.38
CA ARG A 213 10.11 -15.66 20.73
C ARG A 213 11.57 -15.20 20.67
N ALA A 214 12.36 -15.73 19.74
CA ALA A 214 13.76 -15.35 19.57
C ALA A 214 13.92 -13.84 19.34
N PHE A 215 13.03 -13.23 18.56
CA PHE A 215 13.06 -11.79 18.33
C PHE A 215 12.70 -11.00 19.59
N PHE A 216 11.64 -11.37 20.30
CA PHE A 216 11.18 -10.60 21.46
C PHE A 216 12.02 -10.79 22.71
N TYR A 217 12.75 -11.91 22.82
CA TYR A 217 13.68 -12.16 23.91
C TYR A 217 15.12 -11.78 23.57
N ALA A 218 15.39 -11.34 22.35
CA ALA A 218 16.68 -10.84 21.98
C ALA A 218 17.09 -9.64 22.86
N PRO A 219 18.33 -9.55 23.32
CA PRO A 219 18.81 -8.39 24.07
C PRO A 219 18.75 -7.16 23.15
N ILE A 220 18.13 -6.10 23.64
CA ILE A 220 18.09 -4.84 22.88
C ILE A 220 19.48 -4.19 22.97
N PRO A 221 20.16 -3.90 21.85
CA PRO A 221 21.47 -3.28 21.86
C PRO A 221 21.45 -1.94 22.59
N GLU A 222 22.45 -1.70 23.43
CA GLU A 222 22.63 -0.40 24.07
C GLU A 222 22.89 0.68 23.01
N SER A 223 22.42 1.86 23.27
CA SER A 223 22.58 2.99 22.36
C SER A 223 22.73 4.30 23.14
N ASP A 224 23.67 5.12 22.74
CA ASP A 224 23.85 6.49 23.29
C ASP A 224 22.73 7.45 22.86
N ARG A 225 21.85 7.02 21.99
CA ARG A 225 20.71 7.84 21.57
C ARG A 225 19.66 7.90 22.69
N LYS A 226 19.17 9.10 22.97
CA LYS A 226 18.11 9.33 23.94
C LYS A 226 16.84 8.48 23.68
N GLN A 227 16.65 8.07 22.42
CA GLN A 227 15.56 7.22 21.96
C GLN A 227 16.09 6.23 20.90
N PRO A 228 16.55 5.05 21.31
CA PRO A 228 17.06 4.04 20.38
C PRO A 228 15.99 3.55 19.42
N LEU A 229 16.33 3.43 18.12
CA LEU A 229 15.40 2.89 17.14
C LEU A 229 15.15 1.39 17.35
N THR A 230 16.13 0.67 17.88
CA THR A 230 16.01 -0.75 18.25
C THR A 230 14.93 -0.95 19.32
N GLU A 231 14.94 -0.13 20.37
CA GLU A 231 13.92 -0.16 21.41
C GLU A 231 12.53 0.20 20.85
N LEU A 232 12.44 1.26 20.03
CA LEU A 232 11.20 1.62 19.35
C LEU A 232 10.68 0.48 18.46
N GLY A 233 11.57 -0.13 17.67
CA GLY A 233 11.22 -1.23 16.77
C GLY A 233 10.72 -2.45 17.52
N HIS A 234 11.39 -2.84 18.62
CA HIS A 234 11.00 -3.93 19.48
C HIS A 234 9.63 -3.68 20.12
N ASP A 235 9.47 -2.54 20.78
CA ASP A 235 8.25 -2.20 21.52
C ASP A 235 7.04 -2.08 20.58
N VAL A 236 7.21 -1.43 19.44
CA VAL A 236 6.11 -1.31 18.47
C VAL A 236 5.80 -2.65 17.78
N ALA A 237 6.80 -3.50 17.52
CA ALA A 237 6.56 -4.86 17.04
C ALA A 237 5.71 -5.67 18.07
N MET A 238 6.01 -5.52 19.36
CA MET A 238 5.25 -6.16 20.44
C MET A 238 3.81 -5.63 20.51
N LEU A 239 3.62 -4.30 20.37
CA LEU A 239 2.28 -3.71 20.27
C LEU A 239 1.52 -4.23 19.05
N ILE A 240 2.17 -4.35 17.88
CA ILE A 240 1.53 -4.90 16.69
C ILE A 240 1.06 -6.32 16.93
N LEU A 241 1.92 -7.18 17.46
CA LEU A 241 1.57 -8.57 17.71
C LEU A 241 0.46 -8.69 18.76
N CYS A 242 0.59 -8.04 19.91
CA CYS A 242 -0.31 -8.21 21.03
C CYS A 242 -1.60 -7.39 20.98
N LEU A 243 -1.74 -6.48 20.00
CA LEU A 243 -2.97 -5.75 19.73
C LEU A 243 -3.64 -6.24 18.44
N ALA A 244 -3.76 -7.56 18.28
CA ALA A 244 -4.43 -8.22 17.14
C ALA A 244 -3.89 -7.77 15.78
N GLY A 245 -2.58 -7.60 15.66
CA GLY A 245 -1.96 -7.21 14.41
C GLY A 245 -2.26 -5.77 13.97
N ILE A 246 -2.47 -4.84 14.89
CA ILE A 246 -2.73 -3.42 14.58
C ILE A 246 -1.67 -2.84 13.63
N ASN A 247 -2.06 -1.93 12.72
CA ASN A 247 -1.07 -1.30 11.84
C ASN A 247 -0.39 -0.11 12.54
N THR A 248 0.86 0.17 12.17
CA THR A 248 1.61 1.33 12.68
C THR A 248 0.89 2.66 12.47
N ILE A 249 0.18 2.82 11.35
CA ILE A 249 -0.61 4.02 11.08
C ILE A 249 -1.76 4.19 12.08
N ASP A 250 -2.40 3.09 12.49
CA ASP A 250 -3.52 3.12 13.44
C ASP A 250 -3.01 3.43 14.85
N LEU A 251 -1.81 2.92 15.24
CA LEU A 251 -1.12 3.32 16.47
C LEU A 251 -0.71 4.81 16.45
N TYR A 252 -0.19 5.29 15.32
CA TYR A 252 0.25 6.69 15.18
C TYR A 252 -0.89 7.69 15.38
N TYR A 253 -2.11 7.34 14.95
CA TYR A 253 -3.29 8.18 15.02
C TYR A 253 -4.32 7.75 16.07
N ALA A 254 -3.97 6.85 17.00
CA ALA A 254 -4.86 6.50 18.11
C ALA A 254 -5.14 7.74 18.97
N GLU A 255 -6.40 7.92 19.40
CA GLU A 255 -6.85 9.12 20.09
C GLU A 255 -7.15 8.82 21.57
N LYS A 256 -6.79 9.76 22.47
CA LYS A 256 -7.03 9.64 23.93
C LYS A 256 -8.49 9.43 24.30
N LYS A 257 -9.41 10.10 23.60
CA LYS A 257 -10.86 9.99 23.85
C LYS A 257 -11.42 8.60 23.65
N HIS A 258 -10.69 7.74 22.93
CA HIS A 258 -11.07 6.36 22.63
C HIS A 258 -10.28 5.33 23.45
N PHE A 259 -9.57 5.79 24.48
CA PHE A 259 -8.85 4.91 25.41
C PHE A 259 -9.53 4.96 26.78
N HIS A 260 -10.14 3.88 27.21
CA HIS A 260 -10.82 3.74 28.49
C HIS A 260 -10.80 2.28 28.92
N ASP A 261 -10.75 2.02 30.21
CA ASP A 261 -10.80 0.67 30.80
C ASP A 261 -9.80 -0.32 30.18
N ASN A 262 -8.60 0.14 29.85
CA ASN A 262 -7.58 -0.62 29.10
C ASN A 262 -8.04 -1.12 27.73
N ILE A 263 -8.99 -0.43 27.09
CA ILE A 263 -9.46 -0.70 25.73
C ILE A 263 -9.02 0.45 24.84
N ILE A 264 -8.36 0.13 23.74
CA ILE A 264 -8.01 1.08 22.67
C ILE A 264 -9.05 0.94 21.56
N GLY A 265 -9.84 2.00 21.33
CA GLY A 265 -10.74 2.12 20.19
C GLY A 265 -10.06 2.90 19.05
N TYR A 266 -10.24 2.46 17.81
CA TYR A 266 -9.72 3.19 16.66
C TYR A 266 -10.50 2.91 15.36
N GLU A 267 -10.49 3.89 14.46
CA GLU A 267 -10.95 3.71 13.09
C GLU A 267 -9.77 3.29 12.21
N ARG A 268 -9.83 2.12 11.57
CA ARG A 268 -8.76 1.65 10.69
C ARG A 268 -8.57 2.59 9.51
N ARG A 269 -7.49 3.38 9.53
CA ARG A 269 -7.19 4.46 8.58
C ARG A 269 -7.27 4.04 7.11
N LYS A 270 -6.81 2.84 6.78
CA LYS A 270 -6.79 2.32 5.40
C LYS A 270 -8.19 2.15 4.79
N THR A 271 -9.22 1.86 5.61
CA THR A 271 -10.52 1.44 5.10
C THR A 271 -11.71 2.25 5.63
N ARG A 272 -11.50 3.18 6.58
CA ARG A 272 -12.58 3.96 7.23
C ARG A 272 -13.49 4.70 6.25
N LYS A 273 -12.93 5.34 5.21
CA LYS A 273 -13.72 6.07 4.20
C LYS A 273 -14.56 5.17 3.29
N ALA A 274 -14.23 3.88 3.21
CA ALA A 274 -14.90 2.92 2.33
C ALA A 274 -15.92 2.04 3.07
N ARG A 275 -16.01 2.17 4.40
CA ARG A 275 -16.88 1.35 5.26
C ARG A 275 -17.92 2.23 5.95
N ALA A 276 -19.18 1.76 6.02
CA ALA A 276 -20.28 2.46 6.68
C ALA A 276 -20.10 2.55 8.21
N ASP A 277 -19.34 1.61 8.81
CA ASP A 277 -18.99 1.57 10.23
C ASP A 277 -17.67 2.32 10.53
N ASN A 278 -17.18 3.14 9.60
CA ASN A 278 -15.88 3.84 9.67
C ASN A 278 -14.70 2.91 9.99
N ALA A 279 -14.86 1.60 9.80
CA ALA A 279 -13.90 0.59 10.21
C ALA A 279 -13.50 0.69 11.69
N TRP A 280 -14.46 0.99 12.56
CA TRP A 280 -14.27 1.04 14.01
C TRP A 280 -13.86 -0.33 14.56
N PHE A 281 -12.94 -0.35 15.51
CA PHE A 281 -12.47 -1.54 16.20
C PHE A 281 -12.02 -1.20 17.61
N GLU A 282 -12.29 -2.11 18.54
CA GLU A 282 -11.85 -2.02 19.93
C GLU A 282 -11.00 -3.23 20.29
N ILE A 283 -9.85 -2.98 20.93
CA ILE A 283 -8.96 -4.04 21.42
C ILE A 283 -8.61 -3.80 22.87
N ARG A 284 -8.80 -4.83 23.69
CA ARG A 284 -8.34 -4.82 25.07
C ARG A 284 -6.82 -4.92 25.10
N VAL A 285 -6.18 -4.08 25.90
CA VAL A 285 -4.72 -4.07 26.08
C VAL A 285 -4.34 -5.24 27.01
N PRO A 286 -3.64 -6.25 26.51
CA PRO A 286 -3.16 -7.36 27.34
C PRO A 286 -2.11 -6.90 28.35
N ASP A 287 -2.04 -7.57 29.50
CA ASP A 287 -1.12 -7.21 30.59
C ASP A 287 0.35 -7.17 30.14
N ILE A 288 0.75 -8.06 29.26
CA ILE A 288 2.12 -8.15 28.72
C ILE A 288 2.60 -6.87 28.03
N VAL A 289 1.69 -6.07 27.44
CA VAL A 289 2.04 -4.82 26.74
C VAL A 289 1.62 -3.56 27.48
N LYS A 290 0.97 -3.65 28.63
CA LYS A 290 0.63 -2.48 29.45
C LYS A 290 1.83 -1.57 29.73
N PRO A 291 3.01 -2.08 30.15
CA PRO A 291 4.17 -1.22 30.40
C PRO A 291 4.65 -0.49 29.15
N ILE A 292 4.47 -1.10 27.96
CA ILE A 292 4.83 -0.47 26.69
C ILE A 292 3.81 0.63 26.34
N VAL A 293 2.53 0.36 26.52
CA VAL A 293 1.47 1.38 26.33
C VAL A 293 1.73 2.56 27.25
N GLU A 294 1.95 2.35 28.55
CA GLU A 294 2.24 3.39 29.52
C GLU A 294 3.50 4.22 29.16
N LYS A 295 4.57 3.57 28.72
CA LYS A 295 5.82 4.20 28.27
C LYS A 295 5.61 5.19 27.14
N TYR A 296 4.69 4.90 26.25
CA TYR A 296 4.43 5.72 25.05
C TYR A 296 3.19 6.61 25.16
N LEU A 297 2.45 6.59 26.27
CA LEU A 297 1.32 7.50 26.47
C LEU A 297 1.76 8.97 26.29
N ASP A 298 0.98 9.72 25.56
CA ASP A 298 1.18 11.15 25.41
C ASP A 298 0.56 11.89 26.61
N THR A 299 1.42 12.51 27.41
CA THR A 299 1.04 13.28 28.60
C THR A 299 0.80 14.78 28.28
N SER A 300 1.02 15.19 27.04
CA SER A 300 0.77 16.55 26.58
C SER A 300 -0.72 16.83 26.34
N ASN A 301 -1.05 18.06 25.95
CA ASN A 301 -2.42 18.46 25.60
C ASN A 301 -2.84 18.03 24.18
N SER A 302 -2.14 17.05 23.59
CA SER A 302 -2.44 16.46 22.29
C SER A 302 -3.69 15.57 22.35
N GLU A 303 -4.42 15.47 21.26
CA GLU A 303 -5.55 14.53 21.11
C GLU A 303 -5.10 13.06 20.96
N TYR A 304 -3.84 12.84 20.58
CA TYR A 304 -3.32 11.51 20.30
C TYR A 304 -2.96 10.73 21.57
N LEU A 305 -3.23 9.44 21.55
CA LEU A 305 -3.00 8.54 22.68
C LEU A 305 -1.50 8.36 22.94
N PHE A 306 -0.71 8.19 21.86
CA PHE A 306 0.71 7.93 21.95
C PHE A 306 1.55 9.13 21.54
N ASN A 307 2.70 9.29 22.16
CA ASN A 307 3.68 10.34 21.85
C ASN A 307 4.41 10.14 20.50
N PHE A 308 4.01 9.15 19.72
CA PHE A 308 4.56 8.91 18.36
C PHE A 308 4.34 10.11 17.45
N HIS A 309 3.20 10.78 17.58
CA HIS A 309 2.83 11.92 16.76
C HIS A 309 3.73 13.15 17.03
N SER A 310 4.15 13.36 18.27
CA SER A 310 5.06 14.45 18.65
C SER A 310 6.54 14.13 18.37
N ARG A 311 6.89 12.82 18.31
CA ARG A 311 8.27 12.34 18.12
C ARG A 311 8.67 12.17 16.67
N HIS A 312 7.72 12.04 15.76
CA HIS A 312 7.96 11.79 14.34
C HIS A 312 7.19 12.79 13.48
N SER A 313 7.83 13.29 12.43
CA SER A 313 7.27 14.32 11.53
C SER A 313 6.06 13.83 10.73
N SER A 314 5.91 12.52 10.56
CA SER A 314 4.81 11.90 9.83
C SER A 314 4.68 10.42 10.21
N GLN A 315 3.52 9.85 9.90
CA GLN A 315 3.29 8.40 10.01
C GLN A 315 4.28 7.56 9.19
N ASP A 316 4.71 8.07 8.03
CA ASP A 316 5.66 7.36 7.17
C ASP A 316 7.06 7.38 7.81
N SER A 317 7.46 8.49 8.44
CA SER A 317 8.69 8.58 9.23
C SER A 317 8.64 7.65 10.46
N PHE A 318 7.52 7.61 11.17
CA PHE A 318 7.32 6.67 12.27
C PHE A 318 7.47 5.21 11.82
N ASN A 319 6.72 4.81 10.78
CA ASN A 319 6.78 3.45 10.25
C ASN A 319 8.17 3.09 9.73
N ALA A 320 8.89 4.02 9.10
CA ALA A 320 10.26 3.81 8.65
C ALA A 320 11.20 3.55 9.83
N ASN A 321 11.12 4.38 10.89
CA ASN A 321 11.95 4.25 12.08
C ASN A 321 11.67 2.95 12.85
N VAL A 322 10.42 2.52 12.96
CA VAL A 322 10.04 1.21 13.52
C VAL A 322 10.71 0.08 12.73
N ASN A 323 10.60 0.09 11.39
CA ASN A 323 11.18 -0.96 10.56
C ASN A 323 12.73 -0.93 10.56
N ILE A 324 13.36 0.23 10.70
CA ILE A 324 14.82 0.33 10.89
C ILE A 324 15.20 -0.35 12.20
N GLY A 325 14.48 -0.07 13.29
CA GLY A 325 14.75 -0.67 14.60
C GLY A 325 14.58 -2.19 14.61
N ILE A 326 13.49 -2.69 14.02
CA ILE A 326 13.26 -4.14 13.85
C ILE A 326 14.42 -4.78 13.08
N ARG A 327 14.81 -4.18 11.95
CA ARG A 327 15.91 -4.68 11.10
C ARG A 327 17.23 -4.71 11.85
N GLN A 328 17.55 -3.68 12.61
CA GLN A 328 18.78 -3.65 13.43
C GLN A 328 18.83 -4.80 14.44
N ILE A 329 17.70 -5.19 15.03
CA ILE A 329 17.65 -6.37 15.89
C ILE A 329 17.90 -7.64 15.08
N CYS A 330 17.23 -7.81 13.93
CA CYS A 330 17.42 -8.96 13.05
C CYS A 330 18.88 -9.12 12.61
N GLU A 331 19.50 -8.04 12.15
CA GLU A 331 20.86 -8.07 11.61
C GLU A 331 21.92 -8.20 12.72
N ASN A 332 21.84 -7.38 13.76
CA ASN A 332 22.91 -7.24 14.74
C ASN A 332 22.82 -8.22 15.91
N VAL A 333 21.64 -8.76 16.20
CA VAL A 333 21.41 -9.66 17.33
C VAL A 333 21.08 -11.07 16.85
N LEU A 334 20.18 -11.20 15.88
CA LEU A 334 19.81 -12.51 15.34
C LEU A 334 20.70 -12.96 14.17
N ASN A 335 21.67 -12.15 13.76
CA ASN A 335 22.60 -12.42 12.65
C ASN A 335 21.90 -12.78 11.32
N MET A 336 20.75 -12.19 11.06
CA MET A 336 19.98 -12.39 9.83
C MET A 336 20.55 -11.57 8.68
N LYS A 337 20.37 -12.05 7.45
CA LYS A 337 20.68 -11.25 6.27
C LYS A 337 19.67 -10.12 6.10
N HIS A 338 20.08 -9.03 5.46
CA HIS A 338 19.22 -7.86 5.21
C HIS A 338 17.90 -8.19 4.50
N GLU A 339 17.98 -9.09 3.53
CA GLU A 339 16.81 -9.54 2.72
C GLU A 339 15.80 -10.35 3.52
N ASP A 340 16.23 -11.03 4.59
CA ASP A 340 15.42 -11.88 5.44
C ASP A 340 14.90 -11.15 6.68
N ALA A 341 15.34 -9.91 6.91
CA ALA A 341 14.99 -9.14 8.10
C ALA A 341 13.48 -8.88 8.18
N TYR A 342 12.96 -8.92 9.39
CA TYR A 342 11.55 -8.71 9.69
C TYR A 342 11.13 -7.25 9.51
N SER A 343 9.83 -7.05 9.48
CA SER A 343 9.17 -5.74 9.47
C SER A 343 7.99 -5.75 10.43
N GLY A 344 7.44 -4.59 10.76
CA GLY A 344 6.20 -4.53 11.56
C GLY A 344 5.08 -5.38 10.96
N TYR A 345 5.02 -5.48 9.63
CA TYR A 345 4.01 -6.29 8.95
C TYR A 345 4.21 -7.80 9.12
N THR A 346 5.43 -8.26 9.36
CA THR A 346 5.76 -9.64 9.71
C THR A 346 4.99 -10.09 10.95
N PHE A 347 4.98 -9.28 12.01
CA PHE A 347 4.28 -9.60 13.26
C PHE A 347 2.76 -9.62 13.11
N ARG A 348 2.21 -8.79 12.23
CA ARG A 348 0.79 -8.87 11.87
C ARG A 348 0.46 -10.17 11.12
N HIS A 349 1.31 -10.62 10.21
CA HIS A 349 1.14 -11.91 9.53
C HIS A 349 1.30 -13.08 10.52
N THR A 350 2.25 -12.99 11.43
CA THR A 350 2.47 -14.00 12.47
C THR A 350 1.24 -14.14 13.36
N TRP A 351 0.67 -13.03 13.84
CA TRP A 351 -0.57 -13.06 14.59
C TRP A 351 -1.68 -13.80 13.83
N ALA A 352 -1.90 -13.46 12.57
CA ALA A 352 -2.94 -14.09 11.74
C ALA A 352 -2.71 -15.58 11.53
N THR A 353 -1.46 -15.97 11.29
CA THR A 353 -1.07 -17.37 11.06
C THR A 353 -1.21 -18.20 12.32
N VAL A 354 -0.76 -17.70 13.47
CA VAL A 354 -0.91 -18.38 14.77
C VAL A 354 -2.38 -18.47 15.16
N ALA A 355 -3.17 -17.42 14.97
CA ALA A 355 -4.61 -17.44 15.22
C ALA A 355 -5.31 -18.57 14.45
N GLN A 356 -5.01 -18.71 13.17
CA GLN A 356 -5.61 -19.73 12.34
C GLN A 356 -5.08 -21.13 12.62
N ASN A 357 -3.76 -21.31 12.65
CA ASN A 357 -3.13 -22.62 12.65
C ASN A 357 -3.02 -23.23 14.04
N GLU A 358 -2.81 -22.40 15.07
CA GLU A 358 -2.52 -22.86 16.43
C GLU A 358 -3.68 -22.64 17.41
N CYS A 359 -4.54 -21.62 17.13
CA CYS A 359 -5.69 -21.32 18.01
C CYS A 359 -7.02 -21.81 17.44
N GLY A 360 -7.02 -22.43 16.24
CA GLY A 360 -8.23 -22.98 15.62
C GLY A 360 -9.23 -21.93 15.13
N ALA A 361 -8.78 -20.68 14.93
CA ALA A 361 -9.64 -19.61 14.44
C ALA A 361 -10.02 -19.84 12.97
N THR A 362 -11.26 -19.52 12.61
CA THR A 362 -11.67 -19.49 11.21
C THR A 362 -11.09 -18.26 10.50
N LEU A 363 -11.03 -18.30 9.18
CA LEU A 363 -10.62 -17.10 8.41
C LEU A 363 -11.50 -15.88 8.69
N ASN A 364 -12.78 -16.08 9.04
CA ASN A 364 -13.66 -14.98 9.43
C ASN A 364 -13.26 -14.38 10.78
N ASP A 365 -12.83 -15.19 11.73
CA ASP A 365 -12.36 -14.71 13.04
C ASP A 365 -11.05 -13.95 12.89
N VAL A 366 -10.13 -14.45 12.05
CA VAL A 366 -8.88 -13.76 11.68
C VAL A 366 -9.18 -12.43 11.00
N ASP A 367 -10.07 -12.41 10.00
CA ASP A 367 -10.49 -11.17 9.33
C ASP A 367 -11.14 -10.19 10.30
N PHE A 368 -11.93 -10.68 11.26
CA PHE A 368 -12.53 -9.85 12.30
C PHE A 368 -11.47 -9.25 13.21
N GLY A 369 -10.56 -10.05 13.74
CA GLY A 369 -9.46 -9.58 14.60
C GLY A 369 -8.54 -8.59 13.90
N LEU A 370 -8.27 -8.79 12.60
CA LEU A 370 -7.50 -7.86 11.78
C LEU A 370 -8.28 -6.62 11.31
N ASN A 371 -9.53 -6.47 11.73
CA ASN A 371 -10.45 -5.42 11.29
C ASN A 371 -10.58 -5.33 9.75
N HIS A 372 -10.65 -6.49 9.07
CA HIS A 372 -10.97 -6.57 7.66
C HIS A 372 -12.49 -6.46 7.43
N ALA A 373 -12.90 -6.08 6.22
CA ALA A 373 -14.33 -5.85 5.92
C ALA A 373 -15.20 -7.12 5.99
N GLY A 374 -14.60 -8.32 5.84
CA GLY A 374 -15.31 -9.62 5.84
C GLY A 374 -16.40 -9.74 4.77
N LYS A 375 -16.92 -10.95 4.59
CA LYS A 375 -18.05 -11.22 3.66
C LYS A 375 -19.41 -10.81 4.24
N THR A 376 -19.51 -10.63 5.57
CA THR A 376 -20.75 -10.34 6.30
C THR A 376 -21.00 -8.85 6.54
N ARG A 377 -20.51 -7.99 5.64
CA ARG A 377 -20.57 -6.52 5.74
C ARG A 377 -21.98 -5.97 6.04
N LEU A 378 -23.00 -6.53 5.41
CA LEU A 378 -24.39 -6.08 5.57
C LEU A 378 -24.95 -6.42 6.96
N ALA A 379 -24.66 -7.58 7.52
CA ALA A 379 -25.14 -7.99 8.83
C ALA A 379 -24.65 -7.07 9.96
N ARG A 380 -23.42 -6.54 9.84
CA ARG A 380 -22.84 -5.60 10.83
C ARG A 380 -23.57 -4.27 10.94
N THR A 381 -24.40 -3.91 9.96
CA THR A 381 -25.21 -2.67 10.00
C THR A 381 -26.40 -2.79 10.96
N TYR A 382 -26.82 -4.02 11.27
CA TYR A 382 -27.99 -4.31 12.10
C TYR A 382 -27.66 -4.76 13.53
N VAL A 383 -26.39 -5.07 13.82
CA VAL A 383 -25.96 -5.64 15.10
C VAL A 383 -24.95 -4.69 15.75
N LYS A 384 -25.14 -4.40 17.03
CA LYS A 384 -24.08 -3.78 17.83
C LYS A 384 -22.90 -4.76 17.89
N VAL A 385 -21.76 -4.34 17.36
CA VAL A 385 -20.58 -5.20 17.28
C VAL A 385 -20.04 -5.47 18.68
N ASP A 386 -19.91 -6.75 19.03
CA ASP A 386 -19.20 -7.22 20.21
C ASP A 386 -17.78 -7.60 19.80
N PHE A 387 -16.77 -6.95 20.39
CA PHE A 387 -15.36 -7.22 20.12
C PHE A 387 -14.75 -8.27 21.04
N THR A 388 -15.47 -8.76 22.03
CA THR A 388 -15.01 -9.79 22.97
C THR A 388 -14.41 -11.02 22.28
N PRO A 389 -15.01 -11.58 21.19
CA PRO A 389 -14.41 -12.71 20.50
C PRO A 389 -13.01 -12.41 19.89
N ALA A 390 -12.78 -11.17 19.44
CA ALA A 390 -11.48 -10.77 18.95
C ALA A 390 -10.44 -10.63 20.09
N TRP A 391 -10.88 -10.17 21.26
CA TRP A 391 -10.04 -10.09 22.45
C TRP A 391 -9.63 -11.47 22.95
N GLU A 392 -10.59 -12.40 23.07
CA GLU A 392 -10.34 -13.78 23.47
C GLU A 392 -9.40 -14.51 22.50
N LEU A 393 -9.58 -14.30 21.18
CA LEU A 393 -8.68 -14.85 20.19
C LEU A 393 -7.27 -14.26 20.32
N ASN A 394 -7.16 -12.95 20.55
CA ASN A 394 -5.89 -12.28 20.75
C ASN A 394 -5.16 -12.80 21.99
N GLU A 395 -5.87 -13.01 23.11
CA GLU A 395 -5.31 -13.61 24.32
C GLU A 395 -4.79 -15.04 24.07
N LYS A 396 -5.54 -15.86 23.32
CA LYS A 396 -5.09 -17.22 22.92
C LYS A 396 -3.82 -17.18 22.08
N VAL A 397 -3.72 -16.25 21.13
CA VAL A 397 -2.50 -16.09 20.31
C VAL A 397 -1.31 -15.70 21.17
N ILE A 398 -1.49 -14.76 22.09
CA ILE A 398 -0.45 -14.34 23.04
C ILE A 398 -0.02 -15.51 23.93
N GLU A 399 -0.98 -16.25 24.47
CA GLU A 399 -0.71 -17.42 25.29
C GLU A 399 0.10 -18.49 24.54
N LYS A 400 -0.29 -18.76 23.28
CA LYS A 400 0.43 -19.71 22.43
C LYS A 400 1.86 -19.29 22.15
N ILE A 401 2.08 -18.01 21.83
CA ILE A 401 3.43 -17.54 21.49
C ILE A 401 4.32 -17.43 22.72
N PHE A 402 3.82 -16.90 23.84
CA PHE A 402 4.67 -16.50 24.96
C PHE A 402 4.58 -17.40 26.20
N PHE A 403 3.49 -18.18 26.37
CA PHE A 403 3.20 -18.87 27.61
C PHE A 403 2.93 -20.38 27.45
N THR A 404 2.85 -20.90 26.24
CA THR A 404 2.71 -22.35 26.03
C THR A 404 4.09 -22.98 25.87
N GLU A 405 4.43 -23.96 26.73
CA GLU A 405 5.58 -24.81 26.49
C GLU A 405 5.28 -25.73 25.29
N ASP A 406 6.24 -25.87 24.38
CA ASP A 406 6.12 -26.81 23.28
C ASP A 406 6.06 -28.24 23.79
N LYS A 407 4.86 -28.78 23.97
CA LYS A 407 4.63 -30.20 24.33
C LYS A 407 4.94 -31.16 23.17
N THR A 408 5.64 -30.73 22.14
CA THR A 408 5.95 -31.52 20.93
C THR A 408 7.21 -32.36 21.03
N SER A 409 7.79 -32.55 22.25
CA SER A 409 8.94 -33.44 22.42
C SER A 409 8.71 -34.65 23.34
N ALA A 410 7.45 -35.00 23.67
CA ALA A 410 7.15 -36.18 24.45
C ALA A 410 6.36 -37.22 23.60
N ASN A 411 6.94 -37.77 22.54
CA ASN A 411 6.73 -39.13 22.03
C ASN A 411 7.36 -39.28 20.63
N LYS A 412 8.65 -39.55 20.59
CA LYS A 412 9.28 -40.44 19.63
C LYS A 412 10.60 -40.88 20.22
N ASN A 413 10.73 -42.19 20.41
CA ASN A 413 12.00 -42.87 20.64
C ASN A 413 12.87 -42.70 19.40
N ASP A 414 13.51 -41.54 19.26
CA ASP A 414 14.67 -41.27 18.45
C ASP A 414 15.30 -40.04 19.11
N GLU A 415 16.41 -40.25 19.80
CA GLU A 415 17.22 -39.18 20.34
C GLU A 415 17.71 -38.30 19.22
N PRO A 416 17.32 -37.03 19.11
CA PRO A 416 18.16 -36.06 18.39
C PRO A 416 19.24 -35.66 19.40
N GLU A 417 20.48 -35.84 18.97
CA GLU A 417 21.69 -35.28 19.60
C GLU A 417 21.62 -33.74 19.63
N ASN A 418 20.88 -33.19 20.58
CA ASN A 418 20.91 -31.76 20.90
C ASN A 418 20.93 -31.54 22.41
N ASN A 419 21.75 -32.33 23.11
CA ASN A 419 22.14 -32.08 24.49
C ASN A 419 23.35 -31.13 24.51
N PHE A 420 23.14 -29.85 24.16
CA PHE A 420 24.20 -28.84 24.25
C PHE A 420 24.69 -28.58 25.68
N PHE A 421 23.88 -28.87 26.69
CA PHE A 421 24.24 -28.70 28.10
C PHE A 421 24.03 -29.98 28.89
N ARG A 422 25.02 -30.87 28.92
CA ARG A 422 25.14 -31.89 29.97
C ARG A 422 26.07 -31.35 31.03
N PHE A 423 25.54 -31.13 32.23
CA PHE A 423 26.37 -30.91 33.41
C PHE A 423 27.08 -32.23 33.74
N SER A 424 28.39 -32.25 33.75
CA SER A 424 29.15 -33.27 34.42
C SER A 424 29.56 -32.71 35.77
N ALA A 425 29.53 -33.52 36.82
CA ALA A 425 29.96 -33.13 38.15
C ALA A 425 31.26 -32.32 38.12
N LYS A 426 31.29 -31.13 38.75
CA LYS A 426 32.40 -30.18 38.88
C LYS A 426 32.66 -29.25 37.69
N GLN A 427 31.66 -28.92 36.87
CA GLN A 427 31.83 -27.86 35.86
C GLN A 427 31.37 -26.50 36.41
N LEU A 428 32.12 -25.44 36.05
CA LEU A 428 31.77 -24.08 36.44
C LEU A 428 30.63 -23.56 35.57
N ILE A 429 29.46 -23.44 36.17
CA ILE A 429 28.25 -22.97 35.50
C ILE A 429 27.93 -21.54 35.95
N LYS A 430 27.75 -20.66 35.01
CA LYS A 430 27.27 -19.28 35.25
C LYS A 430 25.86 -19.12 34.71
N GLY A 431 24.92 -18.81 35.58
CA GLY A 431 23.59 -18.39 35.23
C GLY A 431 23.47 -16.87 35.35
N THR A 432 22.84 -16.22 34.37
CA THR A 432 22.57 -14.77 34.44
C THR A 432 21.13 -14.52 34.03
N LEU A 433 20.37 -13.85 34.89
CA LEU A 433 18.97 -13.50 34.68
C LEU A 433 18.87 -12.07 34.21
N TYR A 434 18.14 -11.87 33.10
CA TYR A 434 17.90 -10.59 32.50
C TYR A 434 16.40 -10.27 32.48
N PHE A 435 16.07 -9.00 32.74
CA PHE A 435 14.74 -8.44 32.52
C PHE A 435 14.87 -7.11 31.78
N LYS A 436 14.20 -6.99 30.63
CA LYS A 436 14.30 -5.82 29.75
C LYS A 436 15.75 -5.43 29.44
N GLY A 437 16.61 -6.40 29.19
CA GLY A 437 18.02 -6.19 28.84
C GLY A 437 18.94 -5.85 30.01
N LYS A 438 18.43 -5.70 31.23
CA LYS A 438 19.24 -5.46 32.45
C LYS A 438 19.49 -6.76 33.20
N ILE A 439 20.70 -6.95 33.71
CA ILE A 439 21.04 -8.05 34.60
C ILE A 439 20.36 -7.80 35.96
N LEU A 440 19.55 -8.76 36.41
CA LEU A 440 18.88 -8.73 37.71
C LEU A 440 19.58 -9.61 38.74
N ALA A 441 20.03 -10.77 38.31
CA ALA A 441 20.73 -11.71 39.16
C ALA A 441 21.78 -12.48 38.35
N SER A 442 22.84 -12.92 39.00
CA SER A 442 23.85 -13.80 38.39
C SER A 442 24.35 -14.75 39.47
N VAL A 443 24.50 -16.02 39.11
CA VAL A 443 25.11 -17.05 39.94
C VAL A 443 26.21 -17.75 39.18
N GLU A 444 27.30 -18.09 39.85
CA GLU A 444 28.40 -18.84 39.28
C GLU A 444 28.86 -19.88 40.29
N ASP A 445 28.65 -21.16 40.00
CA ASP A 445 28.95 -22.28 40.96
C ASP A 445 29.29 -23.56 40.19
N ILE A 446 29.98 -24.45 40.85
CA ILE A 446 30.33 -25.81 40.40
C ILE A 446 29.35 -26.89 40.93
N GLY A 447 28.37 -26.50 41.73
CA GLY A 447 27.47 -27.39 42.45
C GLY A 447 26.15 -27.72 41.73
N PHE A 448 25.87 -27.14 40.57
CA PHE A 448 24.63 -27.39 39.84
C PHE A 448 24.65 -28.74 39.12
N ASN A 449 23.59 -29.53 39.28
CA ASN A 449 23.45 -30.84 38.65
C ASN A 449 22.72 -30.77 37.29
N ASN A 450 21.89 -29.78 37.11
CA ASN A 450 21.10 -29.58 35.89
C ASN A 450 20.69 -28.11 35.69
N ILE A 451 20.15 -27.84 34.51
CA ILE A 451 19.74 -26.49 34.09
C ILE A 451 18.63 -25.94 34.99
N GLU A 452 17.68 -26.78 35.39
CA GLU A 452 16.53 -26.37 36.22
C GLU A 452 16.96 -25.90 37.62
N GLU A 453 18.04 -26.46 38.17
CA GLU A 453 18.61 -25.99 39.45
C GLU A 453 19.18 -24.57 39.31
N VAL A 454 19.85 -24.26 38.22
CA VAL A 454 20.35 -22.88 37.92
C VAL A 454 19.18 -21.92 37.79
N ILE A 455 18.18 -22.32 37.00
CA ILE A 455 16.97 -21.52 36.78
C ILE A 455 16.22 -21.30 38.10
N ALA A 456 15.97 -22.36 38.89
CA ALA A 456 15.31 -22.27 40.18
C ALA A 456 16.05 -21.34 41.14
N HIS A 457 17.38 -21.42 41.14
CA HIS A 457 18.22 -20.56 41.98
C HIS A 457 18.07 -19.08 41.59
N LEU A 458 18.13 -18.76 40.30
CA LEU A 458 17.99 -17.41 39.82
C LEU A 458 16.57 -16.84 39.95
N MET A 459 15.54 -17.69 39.92
CA MET A 459 14.14 -17.30 40.06
C MET A 459 13.71 -17.12 41.53
N LYS A 460 14.50 -17.62 42.49
CA LYS A 460 14.14 -17.60 43.90
C LYS A 460 14.15 -16.21 44.53
N ASP A 461 15.10 -15.36 44.09
CA ASP A 461 15.33 -14.04 44.68
C ASP A 461 14.98 -12.92 43.68
N LEU A 462 13.87 -13.09 42.93
CA LEU A 462 13.40 -12.07 42.03
C LEU A 462 12.96 -10.80 42.78
N PRO A 463 13.38 -9.61 42.33
CA PRO A 463 12.89 -8.36 42.90
C PRO A 463 11.39 -8.18 42.73
N ASP A 464 10.68 -7.71 43.78
CA ASP A 464 9.24 -7.37 43.73
C ASP A 464 8.89 -6.30 42.64
N THR A 465 9.89 -5.69 42.06
CA THR A 465 9.74 -4.72 40.99
C THR A 465 9.41 -5.31 39.62
N ILE A 466 9.50 -6.66 39.49
CA ILE A 466 9.13 -7.34 38.24
C ILE A 466 7.64 -7.67 38.28
N PRO A 467 6.83 -7.18 37.35
CA PRO A 467 5.40 -7.47 37.34
C PRO A 467 5.14 -8.97 37.18
N HIS A 468 4.12 -9.49 37.89
CA HIS A 468 3.60 -10.84 37.66
C HIS A 468 3.35 -11.08 36.17
N ARG A 469 3.60 -12.30 35.72
CA ARG A 469 3.50 -12.71 34.29
C ARG A 469 4.47 -11.99 33.36
N SER A 470 5.54 -11.40 33.87
CA SER A 470 6.64 -10.91 33.03
C SER A 470 7.55 -12.06 32.62
N MET A 471 8.08 -11.99 31.41
CA MET A 471 9.08 -12.94 30.93
C MET A 471 10.48 -12.43 31.28
N VAL A 472 11.30 -13.32 31.81
CA VAL A 472 12.72 -13.09 32.07
C VAL A 472 13.57 -14.01 31.21
N LEU A 473 14.71 -13.51 30.75
CA LEU A 473 15.70 -14.28 30.01
C LEU A 473 16.78 -14.77 30.96
N ILE A 474 17.10 -16.05 30.91
CA ILE A 474 18.13 -16.66 31.72
C ILE A 474 19.20 -17.22 30.79
N ARG A 475 20.39 -16.65 30.84
CA ARG A 475 21.56 -17.13 30.10
C ARG A 475 22.35 -18.07 30.99
N ILE A 476 22.59 -19.28 30.52
CA ILE A 476 23.43 -20.27 31.20
C ILE A 476 24.67 -20.48 30.36
N GLU A 477 25.83 -20.33 31.01
CA GLU A 477 27.15 -20.52 30.40
C GLU A 477 27.89 -21.63 31.13
N ASN A 478 28.36 -22.61 30.39
CA ASN A 478 29.34 -23.55 30.90
C ASN A 478 30.73 -22.97 30.59
N LYS A 479 31.41 -22.46 31.61
CA LYS A 479 32.68 -21.77 31.49
C LYS A 479 33.81 -22.70 31.06
N ASP A 480 33.74 -23.97 31.47
CA ASP A 480 34.77 -24.94 31.13
C ASP A 480 34.71 -25.40 29.66
N LYS A 481 33.51 -25.41 29.11
CA LYS A 481 33.30 -25.82 27.70
C LYS A 481 33.08 -24.64 26.75
N GLY A 482 33.01 -23.42 27.24
CA GLY A 482 32.71 -22.23 26.44
C GLY A 482 31.34 -22.23 25.77
N GLN A 483 30.41 -23.04 26.28
CA GLN A 483 29.04 -23.18 25.74
C GLN A 483 28.10 -22.20 26.42
N LYS A 484 27.13 -21.65 25.66
CA LYS A 484 26.11 -20.72 26.15
C LYS A 484 24.75 -21.10 25.59
N GLN A 485 23.73 -21.04 26.46
CA GLN A 485 22.33 -21.26 26.05
C GLN A 485 21.41 -20.32 26.82
N ASP A 486 20.40 -19.81 26.12
CA ASP A 486 19.42 -18.88 26.68
C ASP A 486 18.09 -19.61 26.93
N TYR A 487 17.50 -19.34 28.07
CA TYR A 487 16.21 -19.88 28.51
C TYR A 487 15.29 -18.72 28.89
N THR A 488 14.01 -18.93 28.79
CA THR A 488 13.00 -17.98 29.24
C THR A 488 12.10 -18.59 30.29
N ARG A 489 11.75 -17.80 31.28
CA ARG A 489 10.80 -18.19 32.32
C ARG A 489 9.84 -17.05 32.62
N MET A 490 8.63 -17.43 32.96
CA MET A 490 7.62 -16.49 33.40
C MET A 490 7.72 -16.30 34.93
N VAL A 491 7.59 -15.08 35.38
CA VAL A 491 7.48 -14.70 36.79
C VAL A 491 6.03 -14.89 37.20
N HIS A 492 5.81 -15.80 38.15
CA HIS A 492 4.49 -16.15 38.69
C HIS A 492 4.06 -15.21 39.80
#